data_51ab94b82aebac75ee8d6615b86719d9
#
_entry.id   51ab94b82aebac75ee8d6615b86719d9
#
_cell.length_a   1.000
_cell.length_b   1.000
_cell.length_c   1.000
_cell.angle_alpha   90.00
_cell.angle_beta   90.00
_cell.angle_gamma   90.00
#
_symmetry.space_group_name_H-M   'P 1'
#
loop_
_entity.id
_entity.type
_entity.pdbx_description
1 polymer ?
#
loop_
_entity_poly.entity_id
_entity_poly.type
_entity_poly.pdbx_seq_one_letter_code
_entity_poly.pdbx_strand_id
1 'polypeptide(L)'
;LNVYGFITTPDTPLLLFFSLFLFAYKNYLTKKNTVSYLLLTLSISGMMYSKYQGVLIVFFIVLSNWKLVKDYKLWLVCLGVIILYIPHLTWQYINDFPSIRYHLYERASVASYRIEYSLMHFVNAIAIIGFTFIIIYKAFFRGIKSTYLYHKGLNYIISGFFIFFLLSSFIG
;
A
#
# COMPACT_ATOMS: atom_id res chain seq x y z
N LEU A 1 -25.54 7.24 -7.82
CA LEU A 1 -24.63 6.18 -7.34
C LEU A 1 -23.72 5.61 -8.43
N ASN A 2 -24.04 5.76 -9.72
CA ASN A 2 -23.27 5.13 -10.80
C ASN A 2 -22.20 6.05 -11.44
N VAL A 3 -22.11 7.31 -11.06
CA VAL A 3 -21.17 8.26 -11.66
C VAL A 3 -19.71 7.91 -11.30
N TYR A 4 -19.46 7.46 -10.08
CA TYR A 4 -18.11 7.08 -9.62
C TYR A 4 -17.60 5.77 -10.24
N GLY A 5 -18.47 4.89 -10.71
CA GLY A 5 -18.08 3.65 -11.40
C GLY A 5 -17.47 3.87 -12.78
N PHE A 6 -17.71 5.02 -13.40
CA PHE A 6 -17.14 5.40 -14.69
C PHE A 6 -15.91 6.30 -14.60
N ILE A 7 -15.59 6.82 -13.42
CA ILE A 7 -14.40 7.64 -13.20
C ILE A 7 -13.24 6.70 -12.84
N THR A 8 -12.34 6.48 -13.76
CA THR A 8 -11.12 5.70 -13.55
C THR A 8 -10.14 6.55 -12.74
N THR A 9 -10.15 6.37 -11.42
CA THR A 9 -9.15 6.97 -10.54
C THR A 9 -7.93 6.04 -10.40
N PRO A 10 -6.75 6.53 -10.02
CA PRO A 10 -5.58 5.69 -9.72
C PRO A 10 -5.84 4.63 -8.65
N ASP A 11 -6.88 4.79 -7.85
CA ASP A 11 -7.27 3.84 -6.80
C ASP A 11 -7.87 2.55 -7.37
N THR A 12 -8.54 2.61 -8.53
CA THR A 12 -9.13 1.42 -9.17
C THR A 12 -8.06 0.39 -9.57
N PRO A 13 -7.01 0.72 -10.35
CA PRO A 13 -5.94 -0.22 -10.64
C PRO A 13 -5.12 -0.58 -9.40
N LEU A 14 -4.96 0.33 -8.44
CA LEU A 14 -4.31 0.01 -7.17
C LEU A 14 -5.03 -1.12 -6.43
N LEU A 15 -6.36 -1.08 -6.34
CA LEU A 15 -7.16 -2.10 -5.67
C LEU A 15 -7.04 -3.46 -6.38
N LEU A 16 -7.03 -3.47 -7.72
CA LEU A 16 -6.81 -4.68 -8.52
C LEU A 16 -5.45 -5.31 -8.21
N PHE A 17 -4.37 -4.52 -8.33
CA PHE A 17 -3.02 -5.02 -8.08
C PHE A 17 -2.76 -5.34 -6.60
N PHE A 18 -3.40 -4.65 -5.68
CA PHE A 18 -3.38 -4.99 -4.27
C PHE A 18 -4.04 -6.34 -3.99
N SER A 19 -5.19 -6.60 -4.59
CA SER A 19 -5.87 -7.90 -4.47
C SER A 19 -5.02 -9.03 -5.04
N LEU A 20 -4.40 -8.80 -6.20
CA LEU A 20 -3.46 -9.74 -6.82
C LEU A 20 -2.22 -9.97 -5.93
N PHE A 21 -1.69 -8.92 -5.30
CA PHE A 21 -0.58 -9.01 -4.37
C PHE A 21 -0.94 -9.87 -3.15
N LEU A 22 -2.10 -9.67 -2.55
CA LEU A 22 -2.55 -10.49 -1.41
C LEU A 22 -2.68 -11.98 -1.79
N PHE A 23 -3.21 -12.26 -2.97
CA PHE A 23 -3.28 -13.61 -3.50
C PHE A 23 -1.89 -14.21 -3.72
N ALA A 24 -0.99 -13.46 -4.37
CA ALA A 24 0.38 -13.89 -4.64
C ALA A 24 1.18 -14.11 -3.34
N TYR A 25 1.02 -13.22 -2.36
CA TYR A 25 1.65 -13.34 -1.05
C TYR A 25 1.17 -14.57 -0.28
N LYS A 26 -0.13 -14.85 -0.30
CA LYS A 26 -0.69 -16.08 0.28
C LYS A 26 -0.10 -17.34 -0.38
N ASN A 27 -0.04 -17.35 -1.72
CA ASN A 27 0.56 -18.46 -2.48
C ASN A 27 2.05 -18.61 -2.17
N TYR A 28 2.79 -17.51 -2.07
CA TYR A 28 4.20 -17.53 -1.67
C TYR A 28 4.40 -18.16 -0.29
N LEU A 29 3.56 -17.81 0.70
CA LEU A 29 3.67 -18.39 2.04
C LEU A 29 3.38 -19.89 2.08
N THR A 30 2.59 -20.41 1.14
CA THR A 30 2.18 -21.83 1.12
C THR A 30 3.02 -22.69 0.18
N LYS A 31 3.32 -22.21 -1.02
CA LYS A 31 3.87 -23.04 -2.12
C LYS A 31 5.28 -22.65 -2.57
N LYS A 32 5.70 -21.39 -2.38
CA LYS A 32 7.00 -20.83 -2.83
C LYS A 32 7.40 -21.23 -4.25
N ASN A 33 6.46 -21.24 -5.19
CA ASN A 33 6.68 -21.60 -6.58
C ASN A 33 7.00 -20.39 -7.47
N THR A 34 7.52 -20.62 -8.67
CA THR A 34 7.87 -19.58 -9.63
C THR A 34 6.69 -18.66 -9.95
N VAL A 35 5.48 -19.21 -10.05
CA VAL A 35 4.26 -18.44 -10.33
C VAL A 35 4.00 -17.41 -9.23
N SER A 36 4.21 -17.78 -7.95
CA SER A 36 4.07 -16.85 -6.83
C SER A 36 5.03 -15.66 -6.92
N TYR A 37 6.29 -15.90 -7.31
CA TYR A 37 7.29 -14.83 -7.48
C TYR A 37 6.95 -13.93 -8.67
N LEU A 38 6.52 -14.48 -9.80
CA LEU A 38 6.09 -13.70 -10.96
C LEU A 38 4.86 -12.83 -10.63
N LEU A 39 3.87 -13.42 -9.96
CA LEU A 39 2.67 -12.67 -9.53
C LEU A 39 3.02 -11.57 -8.53
N LEU A 40 3.97 -11.81 -7.61
CA LEU A 40 4.47 -10.76 -6.70
C LEU A 40 5.13 -9.63 -7.49
N THR A 41 5.99 -9.95 -8.45
CA THR A 41 6.66 -8.94 -9.30
C THR A 41 5.65 -8.09 -10.04
N LEU A 42 4.68 -8.71 -10.73
CA LEU A 42 3.67 -8.00 -11.50
C LEU A 42 2.75 -7.15 -10.62
N SER A 43 2.30 -7.70 -9.49
CA SER A 43 1.39 -6.99 -8.60
C SER A 43 2.06 -5.80 -7.91
N ILE A 44 3.31 -5.94 -7.45
CA ILE A 44 4.07 -4.84 -6.84
C ILE A 44 4.33 -3.75 -7.89
N SER A 45 4.78 -4.11 -9.08
CA SER A 45 4.99 -3.14 -10.16
C SER A 45 3.69 -2.42 -10.51
N GLY A 46 2.58 -3.14 -10.66
CA GLY A 46 1.27 -2.55 -10.95
C GLY A 46 0.77 -1.61 -9.85
N MET A 47 0.99 -1.95 -8.58
CA MET A 47 0.68 -1.04 -7.46
C MET A 47 1.51 0.25 -7.55
N MET A 48 2.82 0.15 -7.83
CA MET A 48 3.70 1.32 -7.94
C MET A 48 3.33 2.22 -9.13
N TYR A 49 2.95 1.64 -10.28
CA TYR A 49 2.44 2.39 -11.42
C TYR A 49 1.09 3.07 -11.13
N SER A 50 0.26 2.45 -10.29
CA SER A 50 -1.03 3.02 -9.91
C SER A 50 -0.86 4.17 -8.92
N LYS A 51 -0.06 3.95 -7.87
CA LYS A 51 0.14 4.94 -6.81
C LYS A 51 1.41 4.63 -6.02
N TYR A 52 2.28 5.60 -5.79
CA TYR A 52 3.54 5.40 -5.03
C TYR A 52 3.32 4.83 -3.63
N GLN A 53 2.17 5.09 -3.03
CA GLN A 53 1.77 4.51 -1.75
C GLN A 53 1.69 2.97 -1.76
N GLY A 54 1.63 2.34 -2.94
CA GLY A 54 1.73 0.88 -3.09
C GLY A 54 3.00 0.29 -2.46
N VAL A 55 4.11 1.06 -2.43
CA VAL A 55 5.35 0.67 -1.75
C VAL A 55 5.15 0.44 -0.26
N LEU A 56 4.29 1.23 0.39
CA LEU A 56 4.00 1.09 1.82
C LEU A 56 3.38 -0.26 2.16
N ILE A 57 2.57 -0.83 1.26
CA ILE A 57 1.99 -2.17 1.42
C ILE A 57 3.09 -3.21 1.57
N VAL A 58 4.08 -3.17 0.66
CA VAL A 58 5.22 -4.08 0.68
C VAL A 58 6.07 -3.86 1.94
N PHE A 59 6.31 -2.61 2.29
CA PHE A 59 7.06 -2.24 3.50
C PHE A 59 6.41 -2.81 4.77
N PHE A 60 5.09 -2.65 4.95
CA PHE A 60 4.39 -3.19 6.12
C PHE A 60 4.37 -4.72 6.14
N ILE A 61 4.31 -5.38 4.98
CA ILE A 61 4.45 -6.84 4.89
C ILE A 61 5.84 -7.28 5.35
N VAL A 62 6.90 -6.61 4.92
CA VAL A 62 8.28 -6.92 5.34
C VAL A 62 8.43 -6.70 6.84
N LEU A 63 7.91 -5.61 7.39
CA LEU A 63 7.90 -5.36 8.83
C LEU A 63 7.17 -6.45 9.62
N SER A 64 6.08 -6.99 9.09
CA SER A 64 5.33 -8.07 9.72
C SER A 64 6.09 -9.39 9.78
N ASN A 65 6.97 -9.61 8.80
CA ASN A 65 7.73 -10.85 8.65
C ASN A 65 9.15 -10.57 8.13
N TRP A 66 10.03 -10.20 9.06
CA TRP A 66 11.43 -9.87 8.75
C TRP A 66 12.22 -11.02 8.10
N LYS A 67 11.73 -12.27 8.20
CA LYS A 67 12.35 -13.43 7.54
C LYS A 67 12.29 -13.34 6.02
N LEU A 68 11.39 -12.53 5.45
CA LEU A 68 11.29 -12.30 4.00
C LEU A 68 12.60 -11.73 3.42
N VAL A 69 13.30 -10.88 4.17
CA VAL A 69 14.59 -10.29 3.74
C VAL A 69 15.67 -11.35 3.54
N LYS A 70 15.55 -12.51 4.21
CA LYS A 70 16.51 -13.62 4.09
C LYS A 70 16.25 -14.52 2.89
N ASP A 71 15.08 -14.39 2.23
CA ASP A 71 14.77 -15.21 1.04
C ASP A 71 15.35 -14.53 -0.21
N TYR A 72 16.46 -15.10 -0.73
CA TYR A 72 17.15 -14.55 -1.89
C TYR A 72 16.27 -14.45 -3.14
N LYS A 73 15.25 -15.30 -3.29
CA LYS A 73 14.32 -15.25 -4.41
C LYS A 73 13.45 -14.01 -4.38
N LEU A 74 13.17 -13.44 -3.21
CA LEU A 74 12.46 -12.16 -3.10
C LEU A 74 13.34 -10.99 -3.56
N TRP A 75 14.64 -11.09 -3.47
CA TRP A 75 15.54 -10.11 -4.09
C TRP A 75 15.45 -10.13 -5.62
N LEU A 76 15.22 -11.30 -6.23
CA LEU A 76 14.92 -11.40 -7.66
C LEU A 76 13.57 -10.76 -8.00
N VAL A 77 12.57 -10.88 -7.13
CA VAL A 77 11.29 -10.14 -7.26
C VAL A 77 11.56 -8.63 -7.23
N CYS A 78 12.34 -8.14 -6.26
CA CYS A 78 12.71 -6.72 -6.17
C CYS A 78 13.42 -6.25 -7.45
N LEU A 79 14.38 -7.03 -7.95
CA LEU A 79 15.08 -6.73 -9.19
C LEU A 79 14.11 -6.67 -10.37
N GLY A 80 13.19 -7.63 -10.48
CA GLY A 80 12.16 -7.65 -11.52
C GLY A 80 11.24 -6.42 -11.45
N VAL A 81 10.83 -6.02 -10.24
CA VAL A 81 10.04 -4.80 -10.02
C VAL A 81 10.81 -3.56 -10.49
N ILE A 82 12.10 -3.45 -10.14
CA ILE A 82 12.95 -2.32 -10.56
C ILE A 82 13.02 -2.28 -12.07
N ILE A 83 13.31 -3.41 -12.75
CA ILE A 83 13.38 -3.48 -14.20
C ILE A 83 12.07 -3.03 -14.86
N LEU A 84 10.93 -3.51 -14.38
CA LEU A 84 9.63 -3.10 -14.90
C LEU A 84 9.34 -1.63 -14.64
N TYR A 85 9.93 -1.04 -13.61
CA TYR A 85 9.68 0.35 -13.23
C TYR A 85 10.67 1.34 -13.88
N ILE A 86 11.76 0.86 -14.52
CA ILE A 86 12.73 1.69 -15.23
C ILE A 86 12.07 2.69 -16.21
N PRO A 87 11.10 2.29 -17.08
CA PRO A 87 10.50 3.23 -18.01
C PRO A 87 9.87 4.44 -17.32
N HIS A 88 9.22 4.21 -16.17
CA HIS A 88 8.63 5.29 -15.38
C HIS A 88 9.70 6.19 -14.75
N LEU A 89 10.77 5.61 -14.20
CA LEU A 89 11.87 6.37 -13.63
C LEU A 89 12.57 7.21 -14.70
N THR A 90 12.76 6.66 -15.90
CA THR A 90 13.34 7.38 -17.03
C THR A 90 12.45 8.57 -17.44
N TRP A 91 11.14 8.35 -17.50
CA TRP A 91 10.18 9.43 -17.77
C TRP A 91 10.23 10.52 -16.69
N GLN A 92 10.26 10.15 -15.41
CA GLN A 92 10.39 11.09 -14.29
C GLN A 92 11.69 11.92 -14.41
N TYR A 93 12.81 11.26 -14.73
CA TYR A 93 14.10 11.92 -14.89
C TYR A 93 14.10 12.94 -16.03
N ILE A 94 13.55 12.58 -17.20
CA ILE A 94 13.47 13.46 -18.37
C ILE A 94 12.56 14.67 -18.11
N ASN A 95 11.56 14.54 -17.25
CA ASN A 95 10.59 15.61 -16.94
C ASN A 95 10.86 16.29 -15.58
N ASP A 96 12.09 16.28 -15.08
CA ASP A 96 12.49 16.96 -13.82
C ASP A 96 11.70 16.52 -12.59
N PHE A 97 11.39 15.22 -12.49
CA PHE A 97 10.72 14.58 -11.35
C PHE A 97 9.40 15.28 -10.92
N PRO A 98 8.42 15.47 -11.81
CA PRO A 98 7.22 16.26 -11.54
C PRO A 98 6.45 15.77 -10.32
N SER A 99 6.37 14.44 -10.10
CA SER A 99 5.64 13.88 -8.96
C SER A 99 6.34 14.18 -7.63
N ILE A 100 7.67 14.08 -7.58
CA ILE A 100 8.46 14.39 -6.39
C ILE A 100 8.37 15.88 -6.09
N ARG A 101 8.53 16.71 -7.12
CA ARG A 101 8.43 18.17 -7.02
C ARG A 101 7.08 18.61 -6.49
N TYR A 102 5.99 18.06 -7.02
CA TYR A 102 4.64 18.33 -6.53
C TYR A 102 4.48 18.00 -5.04
N HIS A 103 4.89 16.80 -4.62
CA HIS A 103 4.68 16.36 -3.24
C HIS A 103 5.59 17.03 -2.22
N LEU A 104 6.84 17.34 -2.57
CA LEU A 104 7.81 17.92 -1.64
C LEU A 104 7.80 19.44 -1.60
N TYR A 105 7.53 20.09 -2.74
CA TYR A 105 7.64 21.55 -2.83
C TYR A 105 6.27 22.22 -2.94
N GLU A 106 5.45 21.83 -3.91
CA GLU A 106 4.21 22.55 -4.18
C GLU A 106 3.16 22.29 -3.08
N ARG A 107 2.96 21.04 -2.72
CA ARG A 107 2.00 20.68 -1.67
C ARG A 107 2.49 21.13 -0.29
N ALA A 108 3.76 20.94 0.03
CA ALA A 108 4.31 21.31 1.33
C ALA A 108 4.34 22.82 1.56
N SER A 109 4.51 23.64 0.50
CA SER A 109 4.53 25.11 0.61
C SER A 109 3.16 25.72 0.93
N VAL A 110 2.07 25.01 0.61
CA VAL A 110 0.68 25.46 0.87
C VAL A 110 0.12 24.86 2.16
N ALA A 111 0.78 23.83 2.68
CA ALA A 111 0.31 23.11 3.85
C ALA A 111 0.48 23.96 5.13
N SER A 112 -0.64 24.35 5.73
CA SER A 112 -0.69 24.89 7.09
C SER A 112 -1.38 23.88 8.01
N TYR A 113 -0.70 23.50 9.10
CA TYR A 113 -1.32 22.59 10.07
C TYR A 113 -2.56 23.23 10.69
N ARG A 114 -3.68 22.52 10.62
CA ARG A 114 -4.91 22.83 11.33
C ARG A 114 -5.38 21.57 12.06
N ILE A 115 -5.65 21.69 13.34
CA ILE A 115 -6.16 20.57 14.15
C ILE A 115 -7.46 19.97 13.58
N GLU A 116 -8.20 20.79 12.86
CA GLU A 116 -9.44 20.39 12.15
C GLU A 116 -9.18 19.26 11.15
N TYR A 117 -8.01 19.21 10.49
CA TYR A 117 -7.66 18.14 9.53
C TYR A 117 -7.50 16.80 10.22
N SER A 118 -6.84 16.78 11.38
CA SER A 118 -6.69 15.55 12.17
C SER A 118 -8.03 15.07 12.74
N LEU A 119 -8.85 15.98 13.24
CA LEU A 119 -10.21 15.64 13.72
C LEU A 119 -11.07 15.11 12.58
N MET A 120 -11.05 15.78 11.41
CA MET A 120 -11.79 15.36 10.22
C MET A 120 -11.33 13.99 9.72
N HIS A 121 -10.03 13.67 9.81
CA HIS A 121 -9.51 12.35 9.49
C HIS A 121 -10.17 11.25 10.36
N PHE A 122 -10.27 11.46 11.67
CA PHE A 122 -10.93 10.52 12.56
C PHE A 122 -12.43 10.40 12.28
N VAL A 123 -13.12 11.52 12.08
CA VAL A 123 -14.56 11.53 11.76
C VAL A 123 -14.81 10.78 10.45
N ASN A 124 -14.04 11.06 9.41
CA ASN A 124 -14.15 10.38 8.12
C ASN A 124 -13.82 8.89 8.23
N ALA A 125 -12.80 8.51 8.98
CA ALA A 125 -12.47 7.11 9.20
C ALA A 125 -13.63 6.37 9.89
N ILE A 126 -14.23 6.95 10.92
CA ILE A 126 -15.40 6.39 11.62
C ILE A 126 -16.60 6.31 10.67
N ALA A 127 -16.86 7.36 9.88
CA ALA A 127 -17.98 7.41 8.96
C ALA A 127 -17.84 6.35 7.83
N ILE A 128 -16.64 6.15 7.28
CA ILE A 128 -16.38 5.15 6.25
C ILE A 128 -16.51 3.73 6.81
N ILE A 129 -15.95 3.49 8.00
CA ILE A 129 -15.98 2.18 8.65
C ILE A 129 -17.42 1.85 9.12
N GLY A 130 -18.17 2.84 9.63
CA GLY A 130 -19.57 2.70 10.02
C GLY A 130 -19.85 1.45 10.85
N PHE A 131 -20.93 0.76 10.55
CA PHE A 131 -21.34 -0.48 11.24
C PHE A 131 -20.35 -1.64 11.07
N THR A 132 -19.46 -1.59 10.08
CA THR A 132 -18.45 -2.63 9.87
C THR A 132 -17.33 -2.56 10.91
N PHE A 133 -17.26 -1.49 11.70
CA PHE A 133 -16.25 -1.31 12.76
C PHE A 133 -16.15 -2.51 13.70
N ILE A 134 -17.28 -3.07 14.13
CA ILE A 134 -17.30 -4.23 15.06
C ILE A 134 -16.64 -5.45 14.41
N ILE A 135 -16.90 -5.67 13.11
CA ILE A 135 -16.34 -6.80 12.36
C ILE A 135 -14.84 -6.60 12.18
N ILE A 136 -14.43 -5.39 11.76
CA ILE A 136 -13.03 -5.01 11.56
C ILE A 136 -12.26 -5.11 12.88
N TYR A 137 -12.82 -4.59 13.97
CA TYR A 137 -12.25 -4.67 15.31
C TYR A 137 -11.98 -6.13 15.73
N LYS A 138 -13.00 -6.99 15.63
CA LYS A 138 -12.85 -8.43 15.96
C LYS A 138 -11.83 -9.13 15.07
N ALA A 139 -11.83 -8.85 13.76
CA ALA A 139 -10.89 -9.41 12.81
C ALA A 139 -9.45 -8.96 13.10
N PHE A 140 -9.26 -7.69 13.42
CA PHE A 140 -7.97 -7.10 13.78
C PHE A 140 -7.36 -7.76 15.01
N PHE A 141 -8.10 -7.84 16.12
CA PHE A 141 -7.60 -8.47 17.35
C PHE A 141 -7.38 -9.97 17.21
N ARG A 142 -8.19 -10.67 16.41
CA ARG A 142 -7.90 -12.08 16.05
C ARG A 142 -6.61 -12.19 15.24
N GLY A 143 -6.38 -11.28 14.33
CA GLY A 143 -5.17 -11.26 13.50
C GLY A 143 -3.90 -10.98 14.31
N ILE A 144 -3.94 -10.11 15.33
CA ILE A 144 -2.79 -9.85 16.22
C ILE A 144 -2.39 -11.12 16.97
N LYS A 145 -3.37 -11.91 17.41
CA LYS A 145 -3.15 -13.18 18.11
C LYS A 145 -2.85 -14.34 17.18
N SER A 146 -2.97 -14.15 15.87
CA SER A 146 -2.78 -15.22 14.89
C SER A 146 -1.29 -15.54 14.71
N THR A 147 -0.95 -16.83 14.77
CA THR A 147 0.35 -17.34 14.37
C THR A 147 0.55 -17.39 12.86
N TYR A 148 -0.53 -17.20 12.09
CA TYR A 148 -0.47 -17.21 10.62
C TYR A 148 0.13 -15.91 10.10
N LEU A 149 1.26 -16.01 9.40
CA LEU A 149 1.99 -14.87 8.84
C LEU A 149 1.15 -14.00 7.90
N TYR A 150 0.20 -14.60 7.18
CA TYR A 150 -0.70 -13.88 6.31
C TYR A 150 -1.60 -12.88 7.08
N HIS A 151 -2.24 -13.34 8.14
CA HIS A 151 -3.10 -12.48 8.98
C HIS A 151 -2.29 -11.39 9.68
N LYS A 152 -1.09 -11.74 10.13
CA LYS A 152 -0.16 -10.77 10.71
C LYS A 152 0.18 -9.67 9.69
N GLY A 153 0.49 -10.06 8.44
CA GLY A 153 0.76 -9.12 7.36
C GLY A 153 -0.40 -8.15 7.10
N LEU A 154 -1.63 -8.66 7.02
CA LEU A 154 -2.82 -7.81 6.85
C LEU A 154 -2.98 -6.80 7.97
N ASN A 155 -2.76 -7.21 9.23
CA ASN A 155 -2.85 -6.28 10.36
C ASN A 155 -1.79 -5.18 10.31
N TYR A 156 -0.56 -5.52 9.90
CA TYR A 156 0.49 -4.52 9.74
C TYR A 156 0.14 -3.51 8.62
N ILE A 157 -0.46 -3.97 7.51
CA ILE A 157 -0.93 -3.08 6.46
C ILE A 157 -2.00 -2.12 7.03
N ILE A 158 -3.04 -2.65 7.67
CA ILE A 158 -4.14 -1.83 8.20
C ILE A 158 -3.62 -0.81 9.22
N SER A 159 -2.86 -1.26 10.22
CA SER A 159 -2.30 -0.39 11.26
C SER A 159 -1.33 0.64 10.66
N GLY A 160 -0.46 0.19 9.74
CA GLY A 160 0.54 1.03 9.13
C GLY A 160 -0.06 2.15 8.30
N PHE A 161 -1.08 1.85 7.48
CA PHE A 161 -1.79 2.88 6.74
C PHE A 161 -2.57 3.83 7.65
N PHE A 162 -3.20 3.33 8.68
CA PHE A 162 -3.90 4.18 9.65
C PHE A 162 -2.94 5.18 10.29
N ILE A 163 -1.78 4.71 10.78
CA ILE A 163 -0.73 5.56 11.37
C ILE A 163 -0.16 6.53 10.33
N PHE A 164 0.12 6.04 9.11
CA PHE A 164 0.65 6.87 8.03
C PHE A 164 -0.29 8.02 7.69
N PHE A 165 -1.57 7.76 7.50
CA PHE A 165 -2.54 8.81 7.18
C PHE A 165 -2.80 9.73 8.37
N LEU A 166 -2.76 9.20 9.59
CA LEU A 166 -2.82 10.03 10.79
C LEU A 166 -1.64 11.01 10.84
N LEU A 167 -0.41 10.53 10.65
CA LEU A 167 0.77 11.39 10.61
C LEU A 167 0.71 12.39 9.44
N SER A 168 0.25 11.95 8.28
CA SER A 168 0.04 12.83 7.11
C SER A 168 -0.95 13.96 7.42
N SER A 169 -1.97 13.72 8.24
CA SER A 169 -2.95 14.74 8.61
C SER A 169 -2.39 15.88 9.46
N PHE A 170 -1.20 15.69 10.07
CA PHE A 170 -0.47 16.75 10.78
C PHE A 170 0.36 17.64 9.84
N ILE A 171 0.57 17.21 8.61
CA ILE A 171 1.38 17.97 7.63
C ILE A 171 0.49 18.82 6.72
N GLY A 172 -0.80 18.53 6.65
CA GLY A 172 -1.81 19.25 5.86
C GLY A 172 -2.22 18.49 4.61
#